data_df4210099a274baeb32fe7eeff4f0751
#
_entry.id   df4210099a274baeb32fe7eeff4f0751
#
_cell.length_a   1.000
_cell.length_b   1.000
_cell.length_c   1.000
_cell.angle_alpha   90.00
_cell.angle_beta   90.00
_cell.angle_gamma   90.00
#
_symmetry.space_group_name_H-M   'P 1'
#
loop_
_entity.id
_entity.type
_entity.pdbx_description
1 polymer ?
#
loop_
_entity_poly.entity_id
_entity_poly.type
_entity_poly.pdbx_seq_one_letter_code
_entity_poly.pdbx_strand_id
1 'polypeptide(L)'
;MKTLILSSSLADNSRSFLLCKAVEEQLLARNNNITLVDARNTPMLPVHKELTTEMRTLSKQVKQADNIIIGMGVHCYSVNDSLKILLDTCFSAAAGKFYGILCAAGGERSYLSTMHLTQICMNEWRMMQLPRIVFATAKDFKEDVISSTELLERIKLFSEEFHVIGNKLLT
;
A
#
# COMPACT_ATOMS: atom_id res chain seq x y z
N MET A 1 4.38 13.12 -10.47
CA MET A 1 5.08 11.89 -10.03
C MET A 1 4.30 10.66 -10.43
N LYS A 2 4.98 9.54 -10.70
CA LYS A 2 4.37 8.24 -10.99
C LYS A 2 4.25 7.46 -9.69
N THR A 3 3.05 7.14 -9.27
CA THR A 3 2.81 6.44 -8.00
C THR A 3 2.17 5.08 -8.26
N LEU A 4 2.78 4.04 -7.74
CA LEU A 4 2.18 2.71 -7.67
C LEU A 4 1.40 2.59 -6.36
N ILE A 5 0.14 2.22 -6.43
CA ILE A 5 -0.67 1.84 -5.27
C ILE A 5 -0.90 0.33 -5.34
N LEU A 6 -0.41 -0.42 -4.36
CA LEU A 6 -0.61 -1.86 -4.25
C LEU A 6 -1.65 -2.17 -3.18
N SER A 7 -2.80 -2.70 -3.55
CA SER A 7 -3.74 -3.32 -2.63
C SER A 7 -3.43 -4.81 -2.51
N SER A 8 -2.99 -5.25 -1.35
CA SER A 8 -2.44 -6.59 -1.17
C SER A 8 -3.43 -7.65 -0.66
N SER A 9 -4.62 -7.27 -0.21
CA SER A 9 -5.61 -8.20 0.34
C SER A 9 -6.29 -9.00 -0.77
N LEU A 10 -6.49 -10.30 -0.52
CA LEU A 10 -7.25 -11.19 -1.41
C LEU A 10 -8.74 -11.33 -1.04
N ALA A 11 -9.19 -10.66 0.02
CA ALA A 11 -10.59 -10.70 0.44
C ALA A 11 -11.49 -10.00 -0.60
N ASP A 12 -12.64 -10.60 -0.93
CA ASP A 12 -13.61 -10.01 -1.86
C ASP A 12 -14.06 -8.62 -1.41
N ASN A 13 -14.41 -8.48 -0.12
CA ASN A 13 -14.79 -7.22 0.53
C ASN A 13 -13.58 -6.60 1.23
N SER A 14 -12.53 -6.30 0.46
CA SER A 14 -11.27 -5.79 1.01
C SER A 14 -11.37 -4.34 1.46
N ARG A 15 -11.34 -4.10 2.77
CA ARG A 15 -11.28 -2.74 3.35
C ARG A 15 -9.99 -1.99 3.01
N SER A 16 -8.86 -2.69 2.92
CA SER A 16 -7.61 -2.07 2.47
C SER A 16 -7.67 -1.63 1.01
N PHE A 17 -8.45 -2.33 0.15
CA PHE A 17 -8.72 -1.87 -1.21
C PHE A 17 -9.54 -0.57 -1.23
N LEU A 18 -10.54 -0.43 -0.35
CA LEU A 18 -11.32 0.82 -0.23
C LEU A 18 -10.41 2.00 0.16
N LEU A 19 -9.45 1.77 1.08
CA LEU A 19 -8.46 2.80 1.43
C LEU A 19 -7.59 3.18 0.22
N CYS A 20 -7.12 2.17 -0.55
CA CYS A 20 -6.34 2.41 -1.76
C CYS A 20 -7.12 3.23 -2.80
N LYS A 21 -8.39 2.92 -3.02
CA LYS A 21 -9.27 3.67 -3.92
C LYS A 21 -9.48 5.11 -3.48
N ALA A 22 -9.74 5.33 -2.20
CA ALA A 22 -9.92 6.67 -1.66
C ALA A 22 -8.65 7.54 -1.79
N VAL A 23 -7.47 6.95 -1.58
CA VAL A 23 -6.19 7.64 -1.79
C VAL A 23 -5.90 7.86 -3.27
N GLU A 24 -6.22 6.89 -4.14
CA GLU A 24 -6.12 7.05 -5.60
C GLU A 24 -6.88 8.30 -6.08
N GLU A 25 -8.15 8.44 -5.68
CA GLU A 25 -8.99 9.59 -6.03
C GLU A 25 -8.37 10.92 -5.58
N GLN A 26 -7.87 10.97 -4.34
CA GLN A 26 -7.20 12.15 -3.78
C GLN A 26 -5.93 12.53 -4.55
N LEU A 27 -5.15 11.56 -4.99
CA LEU A 27 -3.91 11.78 -5.72
C LEU A 27 -4.14 12.11 -7.19
N LEU A 28 -5.15 11.51 -7.84
CA LEU A 28 -5.57 11.89 -9.21
C LEU A 28 -6.01 13.34 -9.28
N ALA A 29 -6.77 13.82 -8.26
CA ALA A 29 -7.18 15.23 -8.16
C ALA A 29 -5.98 16.19 -8.03
N ARG A 30 -4.79 15.68 -7.67
CA ARG A 30 -3.52 16.43 -7.58
C ARG A 30 -2.60 16.20 -8.80
N ASN A 31 -3.15 15.72 -9.91
CA ASN A 31 -2.42 15.45 -11.17
C ASN A 31 -1.25 14.45 -11.02
N ASN A 32 -1.36 13.47 -10.12
CA ASN A 32 -0.41 12.36 -10.10
C ASN A 32 -0.76 11.32 -11.16
N ASN A 33 0.25 10.67 -11.71
CA ASN A 33 0.07 9.51 -12.57
C ASN A 33 0.01 8.26 -11.69
N ILE A 34 -1.17 7.65 -11.57
CA ILE A 34 -1.42 6.54 -10.64
C ILE A 34 -1.54 5.22 -11.41
N THR A 35 -0.89 4.21 -10.88
CA THR A 35 -1.13 2.81 -11.23
C THR A 35 -1.63 2.08 -9.99
N LEU A 36 -2.91 1.69 -9.96
CA LEU A 36 -3.47 0.87 -8.89
C LEU A 36 -3.40 -0.60 -9.29
N VAL A 37 -2.72 -1.40 -8.47
CA VAL A 37 -2.66 -2.87 -8.60
C VAL A 37 -3.47 -3.51 -7.49
N ASP A 38 -4.38 -4.38 -7.88
CA ASP A 38 -5.18 -5.21 -6.99
C ASP A 38 -4.63 -6.64 -6.99
N ALA A 39 -4.17 -7.10 -5.85
CA ALA A 39 -3.58 -8.42 -5.69
C ALA A 39 -4.56 -9.58 -6.01
N ARG A 40 -5.88 -9.32 -5.94
CA ARG A 40 -6.91 -10.32 -6.36
C ARG A 40 -6.78 -10.69 -7.83
N ASN A 41 -6.23 -9.81 -8.64
CA ASN A 41 -5.99 -10.01 -10.08
C ASN A 41 -4.55 -10.46 -10.38
N THR A 42 -3.76 -10.79 -9.35
CA THR A 42 -2.36 -11.19 -9.48
C THR A 42 -2.20 -12.62 -8.95
N PRO A 43 -2.34 -13.65 -9.79
CA PRO A 43 -1.97 -14.99 -9.39
C PRO A 43 -0.55 -15.03 -8.84
N MET A 44 -0.38 -15.52 -7.61
CA MET A 44 0.89 -15.46 -6.89
C MET A 44 1.48 -16.84 -6.66
N LEU A 45 2.79 -16.92 -6.78
CA LEU A 45 3.56 -18.09 -6.38
C LEU A 45 4.59 -17.68 -5.33
N PRO A 46 4.88 -18.56 -4.35
CA PRO A 46 5.86 -18.26 -3.31
C PRO A 46 7.27 -18.13 -3.88
N VAL A 47 8.16 -17.57 -3.06
CA VAL A 47 9.60 -17.45 -3.35
C VAL A 47 10.18 -18.80 -3.83
N HIS A 48 11.13 -18.74 -4.75
CA HIS A 48 11.78 -19.88 -5.41
C HIS A 48 10.90 -20.62 -6.46
N LYS A 49 9.75 -20.06 -6.81
CA LYS A 49 8.97 -20.48 -7.97
C LYS A 49 9.09 -19.46 -9.11
N GLU A 50 8.79 -19.88 -10.33
CA GLU A 50 8.74 -18.92 -11.44
C GLU A 50 7.65 -17.88 -11.23
N LEU A 51 7.99 -16.61 -11.52
CA LEU A 51 7.00 -15.54 -11.44
C LEU A 51 5.91 -15.73 -12.49
N THR A 52 4.67 -15.46 -12.10
CA THR A 52 3.56 -15.36 -13.06
C THR A 52 3.75 -14.15 -13.99
N THR A 53 2.97 -14.06 -15.04
CA THR A 53 2.96 -12.89 -15.94
C THR A 53 2.59 -11.62 -15.19
N GLU A 54 1.62 -11.72 -14.30
CA GLU A 54 1.13 -10.62 -13.48
C GLU A 54 2.18 -10.17 -12.46
N MET A 55 2.89 -11.09 -11.81
CA MET A 55 4.01 -10.79 -10.92
C MET A 55 5.16 -10.10 -11.66
N ARG A 56 5.50 -10.56 -12.89
CA ARG A 56 6.49 -9.88 -13.76
C ARG A 56 6.03 -8.46 -14.14
N THR A 57 4.74 -8.27 -14.38
CA THR A 57 4.15 -6.96 -14.67
C THR A 57 4.26 -6.05 -13.46
N LEU A 58 3.89 -6.53 -12.27
CA LEU A 58 4.05 -5.78 -11.02
C LEU A 58 5.53 -5.39 -10.77
N SER A 59 6.47 -6.31 -10.99
CA SER A 59 7.91 -5.99 -10.85
C SER A 59 8.35 -4.85 -11.77
N LYS A 60 7.84 -4.79 -13.01
CA LYS A 60 8.09 -3.68 -13.93
C LYS A 60 7.45 -2.37 -13.43
N GLN A 61 6.23 -2.44 -12.90
CA GLN A 61 5.53 -1.28 -12.34
C GLN A 61 6.25 -0.74 -11.10
N VAL A 62 6.72 -1.62 -10.20
CA VAL A 62 7.57 -1.24 -9.05
C VAL A 62 8.83 -0.50 -9.54
N LYS A 63 9.49 -1.00 -10.59
CA LYS A 63 10.68 -0.35 -11.17
C LYS A 63 10.36 1.04 -11.74
N GLN A 64 9.23 1.19 -12.43
CA GLN A 64 8.83 2.42 -13.13
C GLN A 64 8.24 3.49 -12.22
N ALA A 65 7.73 3.12 -11.05
CA ALA A 65 7.17 4.03 -10.09
C ALA A 65 8.25 4.91 -9.44
N ASP A 66 7.95 6.17 -9.24
CA ASP A 66 8.77 7.07 -8.44
C ASP A 66 8.56 6.79 -6.95
N ASN A 67 7.30 6.58 -6.56
CA ASN A 67 6.86 6.36 -5.18
C ASN A 67 5.83 5.21 -5.12
N ILE A 68 5.68 4.62 -3.94
CA ILE A 68 4.82 3.45 -3.73
C ILE A 68 3.89 3.67 -2.54
N ILE A 69 2.63 3.28 -2.66
CA ILE A 69 1.68 3.18 -1.54
C ILE A 69 1.29 1.72 -1.38
N ILE A 70 1.37 1.22 -0.15
CA ILE A 70 1.09 -0.18 0.16
C ILE A 70 -0.15 -0.26 1.05
N GLY A 71 -1.22 -0.83 0.50
CA GLY A 71 -2.43 -1.18 1.22
C GLY A 71 -2.36 -2.61 1.75
N MET A 72 -2.42 -2.76 3.07
CA MET A 72 -2.30 -4.05 3.74
C MET A 72 -3.50 -4.37 4.63
N GLY A 73 -3.80 -5.66 4.74
CA GLY A 73 -4.55 -6.24 5.85
C GLY A 73 -3.63 -6.70 6.96
N VAL A 74 -4.20 -7.07 8.11
CA VAL A 74 -3.45 -7.64 9.23
C VAL A 74 -3.81 -9.11 9.38
N HIS A 75 -2.80 -9.97 9.29
CA HIS A 75 -2.90 -11.40 9.61
C HIS A 75 -1.97 -11.72 10.78
N CYS A 76 -2.53 -12.28 11.86
CA CYS A 76 -1.75 -12.69 13.05
C CYS A 76 -0.80 -11.58 13.56
N TYR A 77 -1.29 -10.35 13.66
CA TYR A 77 -0.51 -9.16 14.07
C TYR A 77 0.70 -8.86 13.18
N SER A 78 0.63 -9.23 11.90
CA SER A 78 1.68 -8.98 10.91
C SER A 78 1.07 -8.54 9.57
N VAL A 79 1.91 -8.37 8.56
CA VAL A 79 1.47 -8.19 7.18
C VAL A 79 0.70 -9.41 6.70
N ASN A 80 -0.28 -9.23 5.82
CA ASN A 80 -0.97 -10.36 5.21
C ASN A 80 -0.02 -11.16 4.30
N ASP A 81 -0.29 -12.45 4.16
CA ASP A 81 0.53 -13.43 3.45
C ASP A 81 0.76 -13.05 1.98
N SER A 82 -0.27 -12.65 1.27
CA SER A 82 -0.18 -12.18 -0.11
C SER A 82 0.76 -10.96 -0.26
N LEU A 83 0.71 -10.00 0.69
CA LEU A 83 1.67 -8.90 0.70
C LEU A 83 3.10 -9.41 0.85
N LYS A 84 3.33 -10.34 1.79
CA LYS A 84 4.69 -10.89 2.00
C LYS A 84 5.22 -11.58 0.75
N ILE A 85 4.39 -12.35 0.05
CA ILE A 85 4.78 -12.99 -1.22
C ILE A 85 5.16 -11.93 -2.27
N LEU A 86 4.34 -10.90 -2.46
CA LEU A 86 4.59 -9.85 -3.45
C LEU A 86 5.84 -9.03 -3.13
N LEU A 87 6.07 -8.71 -1.85
CA LEU A 87 7.28 -8.03 -1.40
C LEU A 87 8.52 -8.86 -1.75
N ASP A 88 8.55 -10.13 -1.35
CA ASP A 88 9.72 -11.00 -1.53
C ASP A 88 10.04 -11.29 -3.01
N THR A 89 9.04 -11.21 -3.90
CA THR A 89 9.19 -11.62 -5.29
C THR A 89 9.23 -10.46 -6.29
N CYS A 90 8.54 -9.34 -6.00
CA CYS A 90 8.33 -8.28 -6.98
C CYS A 90 9.02 -6.94 -6.64
N PHE A 91 9.54 -6.77 -5.42
CA PHE A 91 10.02 -5.47 -4.93
C PHE A 91 11.53 -5.26 -5.03
N SER A 92 12.27 -6.09 -5.74
CA SER A 92 13.73 -5.94 -5.89
C SER A 92 14.19 -4.57 -6.41
N ALA A 93 13.34 -3.87 -7.17
CA ALA A 93 13.61 -2.53 -7.71
C ALA A 93 13.03 -1.39 -6.85
N ALA A 94 12.60 -1.66 -5.61
CA ALA A 94 12.03 -0.65 -4.71
C ALA A 94 13.08 0.15 -3.93
N ALA A 95 14.38 -0.18 -4.08
CA ALA A 95 15.46 0.43 -3.31
C ALA A 95 15.44 1.97 -3.37
N GLY A 96 15.48 2.60 -2.18
CA GLY A 96 15.52 4.05 -2.01
C GLY A 96 14.22 4.80 -2.31
N LYS A 97 13.14 4.11 -2.71
CA LYS A 97 11.88 4.78 -3.03
C LYS A 97 11.16 5.28 -1.78
N PHE A 98 10.44 6.40 -1.95
CA PHE A 98 9.52 6.90 -0.94
C PHE A 98 8.22 6.07 -0.94
N TYR A 99 7.67 5.78 0.25
CA TYR A 99 6.45 5.00 0.33
C TYR A 99 5.53 5.41 1.47
N GLY A 100 4.25 5.05 1.35
CA GLY A 100 3.23 5.23 2.37
C GLY A 100 2.49 3.94 2.69
N ILE A 101 1.91 3.85 3.90
CA ILE A 101 1.20 2.67 4.40
C ILE A 101 -0.28 3.00 4.62
N LEU A 102 -1.15 2.16 4.06
CA LEU A 102 -2.58 2.10 4.33
C LEU A 102 -2.88 0.73 4.96
N CYS A 103 -3.40 0.71 6.17
CA CYS A 103 -3.65 -0.52 6.91
C CYS A 103 -5.12 -0.63 7.31
N ALA A 104 -5.77 -1.74 6.95
CA ALA A 104 -7.09 -2.10 7.44
C ALA A 104 -6.98 -3.32 8.36
N ALA A 105 -7.41 -3.18 9.61
CA ALA A 105 -7.33 -4.18 10.66
C ALA A 105 -8.70 -4.54 11.23
N GLY A 106 -8.81 -5.68 11.88
CA GLY A 106 -10.02 -6.08 12.60
C GLY A 106 -10.29 -5.22 13.83
N GLY A 107 -9.25 -4.70 14.48
CA GLY A 107 -9.37 -3.88 15.70
C GLY A 107 -8.10 -3.06 16.00
N GLU A 108 -8.21 -2.16 16.96
CA GLU A 108 -7.19 -1.16 17.30
C GLU A 108 -5.88 -1.77 17.82
N ARG A 109 -5.94 -2.92 18.47
CA ARG A 109 -4.76 -3.61 19.04
C ARG A 109 -3.71 -4.01 18.01
N SER A 110 -4.11 -4.04 16.73
CA SER A 110 -3.25 -4.43 15.61
C SER A 110 -2.40 -3.30 15.04
N TYR A 111 -2.47 -2.08 15.58
CA TYR A 111 -1.76 -0.92 15.02
C TYR A 111 -0.26 -1.18 14.81
N LEU A 112 0.40 -1.81 15.79
CA LEU A 112 1.83 -2.11 15.72
C LEU A 112 2.20 -3.11 14.59
N SER A 113 1.23 -3.79 13.97
CA SER A 113 1.48 -4.65 12.81
C SER A 113 2.06 -3.89 11.62
N THR A 114 1.82 -2.58 11.53
CA THR A 114 2.42 -1.71 10.51
C THR A 114 3.93 -1.62 10.63
N MET A 115 4.49 -1.81 11.84
CA MET A 115 5.92 -1.79 12.09
C MET A 115 6.66 -2.96 11.41
N HIS A 116 6.00 -4.10 11.19
CA HIS A 116 6.59 -5.19 10.43
C HIS A 116 6.82 -4.79 8.96
N LEU A 117 5.86 -4.09 8.34
CA LEU A 117 6.05 -3.57 6.99
C LEU A 117 7.14 -2.51 6.95
N THR A 118 7.16 -1.60 7.94
CA THR A 118 8.22 -0.59 8.09
C THR A 118 9.59 -1.24 8.15
N GLN A 119 9.76 -2.24 9.01
CA GLN A 119 11.01 -2.98 9.17
C GLN A 119 11.48 -3.62 7.86
N ILE A 120 10.56 -4.30 7.15
CA ILE A 120 10.86 -4.95 5.86
C ILE A 120 11.34 -3.90 4.85
N CYS A 121 10.54 -2.85 4.60
CA CYS A 121 10.82 -1.85 3.59
C CYS A 121 12.11 -1.06 3.87
N MET A 122 12.35 -0.69 5.12
CA MET A 122 13.55 0.07 5.51
C MET A 122 14.81 -0.78 5.47
N ASN A 123 14.77 -2.02 5.95
CA ASN A 123 15.97 -2.86 6.03
C ASN A 123 16.32 -3.49 4.69
N GLU A 124 15.36 -4.01 3.95
CA GLU A 124 15.63 -4.70 2.69
C GLU A 124 15.96 -3.72 1.56
N TRP A 125 15.16 -2.64 1.41
CA TRP A 125 15.29 -1.73 0.27
C TRP A 125 15.68 -0.29 0.63
N ARG A 126 15.95 0.03 1.90
CA ARG A 126 16.26 1.41 2.34
C ARG A 126 15.20 2.42 1.91
N MET A 127 13.93 1.98 1.86
CA MET A 127 12.82 2.86 1.48
C MET A 127 12.56 3.91 2.57
N MET A 128 12.14 5.10 2.14
CA MET A 128 11.78 6.20 3.04
C MET A 128 10.28 6.22 3.27
N GLN A 129 9.84 6.03 4.51
CA GLN A 129 8.43 5.99 4.86
C GLN A 129 7.85 7.38 5.09
N LEU A 130 6.64 7.65 4.58
CA LEU A 130 5.82 8.74 5.08
C LEU A 130 5.47 8.47 6.55
N PRO A 131 5.79 9.37 7.50
CA PRO A 131 5.52 9.13 8.92
C PRO A 131 4.04 8.92 9.24
N ARG A 132 3.14 9.61 8.51
CA ARG A 132 1.70 9.41 8.65
C ARG A 132 1.27 8.10 8.02
N ILE A 133 0.67 7.23 8.83
CA ILE A 133 0.03 5.97 8.38
C ILE A 133 -1.49 6.17 8.41
N VAL A 134 -2.19 5.67 7.41
CA VAL A 134 -3.65 5.50 7.46
C VAL A 134 -3.93 4.14 8.08
N PHE A 135 -4.47 4.12 9.29
CA PHE A 135 -4.90 2.92 9.99
C PHE A 135 -6.41 2.98 10.20
N ALA A 136 -7.11 1.97 9.71
CA ALA A 136 -8.55 1.84 9.79
C ALA A 136 -8.93 0.51 10.44
N THR A 137 -10.06 0.49 11.12
CA THR A 137 -10.62 -0.69 11.78
C THR A 137 -12.03 -0.96 11.25
N ALA A 138 -12.63 -2.07 11.69
CA ALA A 138 -13.98 -2.43 11.26
C ALA A 138 -15.04 -1.33 11.49
N LYS A 139 -14.86 -0.51 12.54
CA LYS A 139 -15.80 0.58 12.92
C LYS A 139 -15.81 1.75 11.94
N ASP A 140 -14.78 1.87 11.10
CA ASP A 140 -14.63 2.98 10.17
C ASP A 140 -15.40 2.76 8.86
N PHE A 141 -16.02 1.56 8.72
CA PHE A 141 -16.73 1.18 7.51
C PHE A 141 -18.18 0.78 7.83
N LYS A 142 -19.08 1.10 6.92
CA LYS A 142 -20.44 0.54 6.87
C LYS A 142 -20.59 -0.14 5.52
N GLU A 143 -20.84 -1.45 5.53
CA GLU A 143 -20.82 -2.26 4.30
C GLU A 143 -19.50 -2.05 3.56
N ASP A 144 -19.55 -1.70 2.29
CA ASP A 144 -18.38 -1.48 1.43
C ASP A 144 -18.03 0.03 1.26
N VAL A 145 -18.35 0.86 2.28
CA VAL A 145 -18.11 2.30 2.23
C VAL A 145 -17.36 2.77 3.47
N ILE A 146 -16.40 3.68 3.30
CA ILE A 146 -15.76 4.40 4.40
C ILE A 146 -16.80 5.36 4.99
N SER A 147 -17.20 5.13 6.24
CA SER A 147 -18.23 5.91 6.92
C SER A 147 -17.69 6.88 7.99
N SER A 148 -16.43 6.71 8.38
CA SER A 148 -15.77 7.55 9.39
C SER A 148 -15.27 8.84 8.76
N THR A 149 -15.80 9.99 9.21
CA THR A 149 -15.32 11.32 8.80
C THR A 149 -13.86 11.56 9.19
N GLU A 150 -13.48 11.06 10.37
CA GLU A 150 -12.10 11.15 10.86
C GLU A 150 -11.14 10.39 9.94
N LEU A 151 -11.54 9.20 9.48
CA LEU A 151 -10.73 8.42 8.54
C LEU A 151 -10.61 9.13 7.20
N LEU A 152 -11.70 9.74 6.68
CA LEU A 152 -11.66 10.51 5.43
C LEU A 152 -10.72 11.71 5.51
N GLU A 153 -10.74 12.46 6.62
CA GLU A 153 -9.77 13.54 6.85
C GLU A 153 -8.33 13.03 6.95
N ARG A 154 -8.10 11.89 7.59
CA ARG A 154 -6.78 11.26 7.67
C ARG A 154 -6.26 10.83 6.30
N ILE A 155 -7.12 10.30 5.43
CA ILE A 155 -6.81 9.95 4.04
C ILE A 155 -6.43 11.21 3.25
N LYS A 156 -7.17 12.29 3.40
CA LYS A 156 -6.89 13.57 2.74
C LYS A 156 -5.51 14.12 3.14
N LEU A 157 -5.23 14.21 4.45
CA LEU A 157 -3.95 14.66 4.99
C LEU A 157 -2.79 13.76 4.54
N PHE A 158 -2.98 12.43 4.57
CA PHE A 158 -1.99 11.47 4.07
C PHE A 158 -1.67 11.73 2.60
N SER A 159 -2.69 11.90 1.78
CA SER A 159 -2.53 12.10 0.33
C SER A 159 -1.84 13.43 0.01
N GLU A 160 -2.13 14.48 0.77
CA GLU A 160 -1.49 15.78 0.65
C GLU A 160 -0.01 15.72 1.02
N GLU A 161 0.32 15.17 2.19
CA GLU A 161 1.71 15.00 2.64
C GLU A 161 2.50 14.09 1.70
N PHE A 162 1.89 12.98 1.24
CA PHE A 162 2.52 12.06 0.30
C PHE A 162 2.85 12.76 -1.02
N HIS A 163 1.92 13.56 -1.55
CA HIS A 163 2.14 14.34 -2.77
C HIS A 163 3.26 15.37 -2.59
N VAL A 164 3.22 16.17 -1.52
CA VAL A 164 4.18 17.25 -1.28
C VAL A 164 5.59 16.70 -1.06
N ILE A 165 5.72 15.71 -0.16
CA ILE A 165 7.03 15.14 0.18
C ILE A 165 7.57 14.33 -1.00
N GLY A 166 6.71 13.50 -1.63
CA GLY A 166 7.12 12.69 -2.77
C GLY A 166 7.66 13.52 -3.94
N ASN A 167 7.05 14.67 -4.26
CA ASN A 167 7.58 15.56 -5.28
C ASN A 167 8.92 16.21 -4.88
N LYS A 168 9.08 16.60 -3.61
CA LYS A 168 10.34 17.17 -3.11
C LYS A 168 11.53 16.19 -3.18
N LEU A 169 11.24 14.90 -3.05
CA LEU A 169 12.28 13.86 -3.12
C LEU A 169 12.70 13.50 -4.56
N LEU A 170 11.97 13.99 -5.56
CA LEU A 170 12.29 13.79 -6.98
C LEU A 170 13.13 14.93 -7.56
N THR A 171 13.31 16.02 -6.85
CA THR A 171 14.12 17.19 -7.23
C THR A 171 15.53 17.09 -6.67
#